data_5f8cbdba18d24f800d1eba43acfb7c97
#
_entry.id   5f8cbdba18d24f800d1eba43acfb7c97
#
_cell.length_a   1.000
_cell.length_b   1.000
_cell.length_c   1.000
_cell.angle_alpha   90.00
_cell.angle_beta   90.00
_cell.angle_gamma   90.00
#
_symmetry.space_group_name_H-M   'P 1'
#
loop_
_entity.id
_entity.type
_entity.pdbx_description
1 polymer ?
#
loop_
_entity_poly.entity_id
_entity_poly.type
_entity_poly.pdbx_seq_one_letter_code
_entity_poly.pdbx_strand_id
1 'polypeptide(L)'
;LSRRFQLVKVSEPNAAEATIILRGLSAVYEQSHGVLIDDEALQAAATLSERYLSGRQLPDKAIDVLDTACARVAINLSSPPKQISALATLSQQQETEIRQLERERRIGLRTDTARMTEVLVQYDETLTALDELEAAWHQQQALVQEIITLRQQLLGVAEDTDAVVDTPPESEQDNTGAIPADEAGSVQPEETAETVSPVQRLAQLTAELDALHNDRLLVSPHVDKKQIAAVIAEWTGVPLNRLSQNEMSVITDLPKWLGDTIKGQDLAIASLHKHLLTARADLRRPGRPLGAFLLAGPSGVGKTETVLQLAELLYGGRQYLTTINMSEFQEKHTVSRLIGSPPGYVGYGEGGVLTEAIRQKPYSVVLLDEVEKAHPDVLNLFYQAFDKGEMADGEGRLIDCKNIVFFLTSNLGYQVIVEHADDPETMQEVLYPVLADFFKPALLARMEVVPYLPLSKETLATIIAGKLARLDNVLRSRFGAEVVIEPEVTDEIMSRVTRAENGARMLESVIDGDMLPPLSLLLLQKMAANTAIARIRLSVADGAFTADVEDVLNDESVTEDETVL
;
A
#
# COMPACT_ATOMS: atom_id res chain seq x y z
N LEU A 1 -36.12 25.98 33.18
CA LEU A 1 -34.64 26.00 32.98
C LEU A 1 -34.26 26.54 31.60
N SER A 2 -34.94 26.13 30.53
CA SER A 2 -34.62 26.54 29.13
C SER A 2 -34.61 28.06 28.89
N ARG A 3 -35.41 28.82 29.63
CA ARG A 3 -35.43 30.30 29.53
C ARG A 3 -34.22 30.99 30.20
N ARG A 4 -33.40 30.27 30.95
CA ARG A 4 -32.23 30.79 31.65
C ARG A 4 -30.90 30.43 30.96
N PHE A 5 -30.97 29.68 29.87
CA PHE A 5 -29.83 29.29 29.09
C PHE A 5 -29.96 29.84 27.67
N GLN A 6 -28.91 30.47 27.21
CA GLN A 6 -28.82 30.90 25.81
C GLN A 6 -27.95 29.90 25.06
N LEU A 7 -28.47 29.44 23.91
CA LEU A 7 -27.71 28.55 23.02
C LEU A 7 -26.65 29.35 22.28
N VAL A 8 -25.41 29.00 22.47
CA VAL A 8 -24.28 29.51 21.67
C VAL A 8 -23.81 28.40 20.74
N LYS A 9 -23.96 28.61 19.45
CA LYS A 9 -23.47 27.68 18.45
C LYS A 9 -21.99 27.92 18.21
N VAL A 10 -21.17 26.89 18.47
CA VAL A 10 -19.75 26.89 18.14
C VAL A 10 -19.58 26.06 16.87
N SER A 11 -19.12 26.69 15.80
CA SER A 11 -18.83 26.03 14.54
C SER A 11 -17.39 25.50 14.51
N GLU A 12 -17.17 24.44 13.73
CA GLU A 12 -15.82 23.94 13.48
C GLU A 12 -14.97 24.99 12.77
N PRO A 13 -13.75 25.34 13.24
CA PRO A 13 -12.85 26.23 12.54
C PRO A 13 -12.35 25.59 11.25
N ASN A 14 -12.03 26.41 10.26
CA ASN A 14 -11.34 25.96 9.07
C ASN A 14 -9.83 25.75 9.35
N ALA A 15 -9.09 25.22 8.36
CA ALA A 15 -7.65 24.95 8.50
C ALA A 15 -6.84 26.22 8.85
N ALA A 16 -7.17 27.37 8.27
CA ALA A 16 -6.48 28.63 8.55
C ALA A 16 -6.69 29.09 10.00
N GLU A 17 -7.92 29.02 10.49
CA GLU A 17 -8.27 29.34 11.88
C GLU A 17 -7.64 28.37 12.87
N ALA A 18 -7.64 27.07 12.54
CA ALA A 18 -6.99 26.04 13.34
C ALA A 18 -5.47 26.26 13.42
N THR A 19 -4.83 26.71 12.34
CA THR A 19 -3.40 27.04 12.35
C THR A 19 -3.09 28.16 13.33
N ILE A 20 -3.94 29.18 13.42
CA ILE A 20 -3.79 30.28 14.40
C ILE A 20 -3.87 29.74 15.84
N ILE A 21 -4.81 28.85 16.09
CA ILE A 21 -4.95 28.18 17.39
C ILE A 21 -3.70 27.37 17.73
N LEU A 22 -3.18 26.60 16.78
CA LEU A 22 -1.96 25.81 16.95
C LEU A 22 -0.73 26.67 17.23
N ARG A 23 -0.61 27.84 16.59
CA ARG A 23 0.47 28.80 16.88
C ARG A 23 0.43 29.27 18.32
N GLY A 24 -0.75 29.50 18.86
CA GLY A 24 -0.93 29.85 20.27
C GLY A 24 -0.55 28.73 21.24
N LEU A 25 -0.63 27.49 20.84
CA LEU A 25 -0.33 26.30 21.65
C LEU A 25 1.10 25.77 21.44
N SER A 26 1.80 26.19 20.37
CA SER A 26 3.08 25.61 19.98
C SER A 26 4.15 25.70 21.09
N ALA A 27 4.26 26.80 21.79
CA ALA A 27 5.22 26.98 22.87
C ALA A 27 5.01 25.99 24.03
N VAL A 28 3.75 25.68 24.35
CA VAL A 28 3.42 24.70 25.39
C VAL A 28 3.88 23.29 24.99
N TYR A 29 3.65 22.89 23.72
CA TYR A 29 4.08 21.58 23.22
C TYR A 29 5.59 21.49 23.05
N GLU A 30 6.26 22.55 22.60
CA GLU A 30 7.72 22.62 22.54
C GLU A 30 8.34 22.42 23.92
N GLN A 31 7.82 23.09 24.93
CA GLN A 31 8.31 22.99 26.30
C GLN A 31 8.01 21.60 26.91
N SER A 32 6.82 21.07 26.66
CA SER A 32 6.41 19.76 27.19
C SER A 32 7.23 18.60 26.62
N HIS A 33 7.55 18.63 25.34
CA HIS A 33 8.28 17.55 24.66
C HIS A 33 9.78 17.82 24.49
N GLY A 34 10.25 19.05 24.71
CA GLY A 34 11.65 19.42 24.54
C GLY A 34 12.10 19.44 23.08
N VAL A 35 11.22 19.74 22.16
CA VAL A 35 11.46 19.80 20.70
C VAL A 35 11.00 21.13 20.12
N LEU A 36 11.64 21.59 19.04
CA LEU A 36 11.17 22.75 18.29
C LEU A 36 10.10 22.33 17.26
N ILE A 37 9.17 23.23 17.00
CA ILE A 37 8.11 23.05 16.01
C ILE A 37 8.19 24.21 15.02
N ASP A 38 8.33 23.93 13.72
CA ASP A 38 8.31 24.99 12.72
C ASP A 38 6.87 25.36 12.32
N ASP A 39 6.70 26.52 11.68
CA ASP A 39 5.36 27.00 11.30
C ASP A 39 4.74 26.15 10.20
N GLU A 40 5.55 25.58 9.30
CA GLU A 40 5.06 24.66 8.26
C GLU A 40 4.44 23.40 8.86
N ALA A 41 4.97 22.91 10.00
CA ALA A 41 4.37 21.79 10.72
C ALA A 41 2.98 22.12 11.26
N LEU A 42 2.79 23.33 11.81
CA LEU A 42 1.50 23.80 12.31
C LEU A 42 0.48 23.92 11.18
N GLN A 43 0.87 24.48 10.05
CA GLN A 43 0.04 24.58 8.87
C GLN A 43 -0.32 23.19 8.32
N ALA A 44 0.65 22.30 8.23
CA ALA A 44 0.44 20.93 7.77
C ALA A 44 -0.49 20.15 8.71
N ALA A 45 -0.34 20.29 10.03
CA ALA A 45 -1.22 19.65 11.00
C ALA A 45 -2.70 20.05 10.81
N ALA A 46 -2.96 21.33 10.54
CA ALA A 46 -4.30 21.82 10.28
C ALA A 46 -4.83 21.36 8.91
N THR A 47 -4.07 21.56 7.84
CA THR A 47 -4.52 21.27 6.47
C THR A 47 -4.63 19.79 6.18
N LEU A 48 -3.65 18.98 6.60
CA LEU A 48 -3.67 17.54 6.35
C LEU A 48 -4.69 16.81 7.23
N SER A 49 -4.88 17.25 8.47
CA SER A 49 -5.93 16.67 9.33
C SER A 49 -7.33 17.01 8.82
N GLU A 50 -7.57 18.22 8.31
CA GLU A 50 -8.83 18.58 7.67
C GLU A 50 -9.11 17.69 6.46
N ARG A 51 -8.10 17.44 5.65
CA ARG A 51 -8.23 16.70 4.39
C ARG A 51 -8.34 15.19 4.57
N TYR A 52 -7.60 14.60 5.50
CA TYR A 52 -7.43 13.15 5.58
C TYR A 52 -8.01 12.50 6.83
N LEU A 53 -8.24 13.23 7.90
CA LEU A 53 -8.84 12.73 9.13
C LEU A 53 -10.34 13.04 9.17
N SER A 54 -11.15 12.11 8.71
CA SER A 54 -12.60 12.19 8.80
C SER A 54 -13.10 11.65 10.17
N GLY A 55 -14.26 12.10 10.60
CA GLY A 55 -14.91 11.65 11.83
C GLY A 55 -14.46 12.37 13.12
N ARG A 56 -13.49 13.26 13.04
CA ARG A 56 -13.05 14.16 14.11
C ARG A 56 -13.03 15.59 13.62
N GLN A 57 -13.08 16.54 14.51
CA GLN A 57 -13.19 17.95 14.16
C GLN A 57 -11.94 18.75 14.51
N LEU A 58 -11.71 19.83 13.75
CA LEU A 58 -10.70 20.82 14.08
C LEU A 58 -11.17 21.65 15.30
N PRO A 59 -10.26 22.14 16.16
CA PRO A 59 -8.80 21.99 16.08
C PRO A 59 -8.28 20.70 16.73
N ASP A 60 -9.13 19.91 17.36
CA ASP A 60 -8.76 18.75 18.19
C ASP A 60 -7.93 17.71 17.43
N LYS A 61 -8.38 17.32 16.23
CA LYS A 61 -7.64 16.35 15.39
C LYS A 61 -6.26 16.84 14.96
N ALA A 62 -6.09 18.14 14.71
CA ALA A 62 -4.80 18.73 14.40
C ALA A 62 -3.87 18.79 15.61
N ILE A 63 -4.41 19.06 16.79
CA ILE A 63 -3.68 19.04 18.07
C ILE A 63 -3.15 17.64 18.34
N ASP A 64 -3.97 16.61 18.18
CA ASP A 64 -3.54 15.22 18.39
C ASP A 64 -2.42 14.80 17.47
N VAL A 65 -2.50 15.19 16.19
CA VAL A 65 -1.43 14.92 15.20
C VAL A 65 -0.14 15.61 15.64
N LEU A 66 -0.22 16.87 16.02
CA LEU A 66 0.93 17.66 16.47
C LEU A 66 1.57 17.05 17.73
N ASP A 67 0.77 16.71 18.72
CA ASP A 67 1.24 16.08 19.96
C ASP A 67 1.94 14.75 19.70
N THR A 68 1.36 13.91 18.86
CA THR A 68 1.96 12.63 18.44
C THR A 68 3.28 12.84 17.72
N ALA A 69 3.35 13.79 16.79
CA ALA A 69 4.57 14.10 16.06
C ALA A 69 5.69 14.62 16.97
N CYS A 70 5.35 15.50 17.93
CA CYS A 70 6.28 15.99 18.94
C CYS A 70 6.82 14.85 19.81
N ALA A 71 5.96 13.96 20.27
CA ALA A 71 6.35 12.79 21.06
C ALA A 71 7.29 11.86 20.30
N ARG A 72 7.02 11.61 19.02
CA ARG A 72 7.89 10.78 18.15
C ARG A 72 9.27 11.39 17.97
N VAL A 73 9.34 12.67 17.64
CA VAL A 73 10.62 13.36 17.48
C VAL A 73 11.43 13.31 18.78
N ALA A 74 10.81 13.57 19.91
CA ALA A 74 11.47 13.50 21.21
C ALA A 74 11.99 12.10 21.53
N ILE A 75 11.21 11.06 21.28
CA ILE A 75 11.60 9.67 21.52
C ILE A 75 12.75 9.26 20.60
N ASN A 76 12.68 9.60 19.31
CA ASN A 76 13.68 9.21 18.32
C ASN A 76 15.02 9.90 18.51
N LEU A 77 15.10 11.00 19.25
CA LEU A 77 16.37 11.63 19.64
C LEU A 77 17.16 10.79 20.66
N SER A 78 16.47 10.00 21.48
CA SER A 78 17.07 9.24 22.59
C SER A 78 17.01 7.72 22.42
N SER A 79 16.15 7.21 21.55
CA SER A 79 15.89 5.78 21.37
C SER A 79 15.92 5.38 19.91
N PRO A 80 16.26 4.11 19.58
CA PRO A 80 16.20 3.62 18.22
C PRO A 80 14.78 3.70 17.65
N PRO A 81 14.64 4.00 16.35
CA PRO A 81 13.35 3.97 15.67
C PRO A 81 12.66 2.60 15.77
N LYS A 82 11.34 2.61 15.74
CA LYS A 82 10.51 1.40 15.81
C LYS A 82 10.89 0.34 14.76
N GLN A 83 11.30 0.77 13.57
CA GLN A 83 11.74 -0.11 12.49
C GLN A 83 12.99 -0.93 12.87
N ILE A 84 13.95 -0.31 13.55
CA ILE A 84 15.17 -1.01 14.05
C ILE A 84 14.77 -2.03 15.11
N SER A 85 13.93 -1.65 16.06
CA SER A 85 13.45 -2.54 17.11
C SER A 85 12.69 -3.74 16.53
N ALA A 86 11.87 -3.52 15.50
CA ALA A 86 11.13 -4.59 14.82
C ALA A 86 12.07 -5.59 14.13
N LEU A 87 13.09 -5.11 13.39
CA LEU A 87 14.08 -5.98 12.76
C LEU A 87 14.95 -6.72 13.77
N ALA A 88 15.33 -6.08 14.87
CA ALA A 88 16.07 -6.72 15.95
C ALA A 88 15.27 -7.86 16.59
N THR A 89 13.98 -7.65 16.84
CA THR A 89 13.09 -8.69 17.34
C THR A 89 12.94 -9.84 16.36
N LEU A 90 12.77 -9.54 15.07
CA LEU A 90 12.67 -10.56 14.02
C LEU A 90 13.96 -11.39 13.92
N SER A 91 15.13 -10.76 13.97
CA SER A 91 16.41 -11.48 13.95
C SER A 91 16.57 -12.42 15.14
N GLN A 92 16.12 -12.00 16.32
CA GLN A 92 16.17 -12.83 17.53
C GLN A 92 15.21 -14.02 17.45
N GLN A 93 14.03 -13.83 16.88
CA GLN A 93 13.08 -14.93 16.63
C GLN A 93 13.67 -15.95 15.63
N GLN A 94 14.26 -15.47 14.54
CA GLN A 94 14.90 -16.33 13.55
C GLN A 94 16.10 -17.08 14.13
N GLU A 95 16.91 -16.44 14.95
CA GLU A 95 18.02 -17.09 15.64
C GLU A 95 17.54 -18.21 16.58
N THR A 96 16.46 -17.99 17.29
CA THR A 96 15.83 -18.98 18.16
C THR A 96 15.32 -20.18 17.36
N GLU A 97 14.66 -19.92 16.22
CA GLU A 97 14.21 -20.98 15.31
C GLU A 97 15.38 -21.81 14.77
N ILE A 98 16.47 -21.15 14.35
CA ILE A 98 17.69 -21.82 13.86
C ILE A 98 18.28 -22.74 14.93
N ARG A 99 18.39 -22.26 16.16
CA ARG A 99 18.89 -23.07 17.29
C ARG A 99 18.01 -24.29 17.54
N GLN A 100 16.69 -24.12 17.46
CA GLN A 100 15.76 -25.24 17.64
C GLN A 100 15.89 -26.28 16.53
N LEU A 101 15.92 -25.84 15.28
CA LEU A 101 16.08 -26.71 14.12
C LEU A 101 17.44 -27.45 14.14
N GLU A 102 18.50 -26.78 14.54
CA GLU A 102 19.83 -27.38 14.68
C GLU A 102 19.85 -28.45 15.79
N ARG A 103 19.19 -28.16 16.91
CA ARG A 103 19.03 -29.13 17.99
C ARG A 103 18.27 -30.37 17.51
N GLU A 104 17.15 -30.20 16.83
CA GLU A 104 16.35 -31.29 16.27
C GLU A 104 17.14 -32.16 15.29
N ARG A 105 17.97 -31.53 14.48
CA ARG A 105 18.88 -32.24 13.56
C ARG A 105 19.92 -33.05 14.30
N ARG A 106 20.55 -32.48 15.34
CA ARG A 106 21.60 -33.18 16.13
C ARG A 106 21.09 -34.43 16.86
N ILE A 107 19.83 -34.39 17.30
CA ILE A 107 19.21 -35.51 18.03
C ILE A 107 18.42 -36.46 17.11
N GLY A 108 18.50 -36.25 15.80
CA GLY A 108 17.86 -37.13 14.81
C GLY A 108 16.35 -37.04 14.68
N LEU A 109 15.73 -36.01 15.26
CA LEU A 109 14.27 -35.80 15.13
C LEU A 109 13.88 -35.22 13.76
N ARG A 110 14.81 -34.55 13.08
CA ARG A 110 14.59 -33.95 11.77
C ARG A 110 15.68 -34.35 10.80
N THR A 111 15.29 -34.88 9.65
CA THR A 111 16.19 -35.23 8.54
C THR A 111 16.14 -34.21 7.39
N ASP A 112 15.05 -33.43 7.28
CA ASP A 112 14.87 -32.41 6.26
C ASP A 112 15.61 -31.14 6.64
N THR A 113 16.44 -30.65 5.72
CA THR A 113 17.23 -29.41 5.87
C THR A 113 16.66 -28.21 5.13
N ALA A 114 15.57 -28.39 4.37
CA ALA A 114 15.00 -27.33 3.52
C ALA A 114 14.56 -26.11 4.33
N ARG A 115 13.84 -26.32 5.44
CA ARG A 115 13.41 -25.23 6.32
C ARG A 115 14.58 -24.51 6.98
N MET A 116 15.60 -25.25 7.38
CA MET A 116 16.80 -24.65 7.97
C MET A 116 17.55 -23.76 6.99
N THR A 117 17.68 -24.19 5.74
CA THR A 117 18.30 -23.37 4.68
C THR A 117 17.50 -22.11 4.41
N GLU A 118 16.19 -22.21 4.33
CA GLU A 118 15.29 -21.07 4.13
C GLU A 118 15.42 -20.04 5.26
N VAL A 119 15.37 -20.49 6.52
CA VAL A 119 15.48 -19.60 7.68
C VAL A 119 16.87 -18.97 7.78
N LEU A 120 17.94 -19.69 7.43
CA LEU A 120 19.28 -19.12 7.39
C LEU A 120 19.40 -17.99 6.35
N VAL A 121 18.81 -18.15 5.17
CA VAL A 121 18.77 -17.09 4.15
C VAL A 121 17.98 -15.89 4.65
N GLN A 122 16.80 -16.11 5.22
CA GLN A 122 15.97 -15.04 5.78
C GLN A 122 16.66 -14.30 6.92
N TYR A 123 17.36 -15.03 7.78
CA TYR A 123 18.15 -14.46 8.89
C TYR A 123 19.30 -13.58 8.39
N ASP A 124 20.02 -14.03 7.37
CA ASP A 124 21.09 -13.26 6.75
C ASP A 124 20.58 -11.98 6.10
N GLU A 125 19.46 -12.06 5.37
CA GLU A 125 18.77 -10.89 4.81
C GLU A 125 18.32 -9.91 5.90
N THR A 126 17.76 -10.41 7.00
CA THR A 126 17.33 -9.58 8.13
C THR A 126 18.49 -8.89 8.80
N LEU A 127 19.62 -9.59 9.01
CA LEU A 127 20.84 -8.98 9.57
C LEU A 127 21.41 -7.90 8.66
N THR A 128 21.44 -8.13 7.36
CA THR A 128 21.90 -7.13 6.38
C THR A 128 21.00 -5.89 6.42
N ALA A 129 19.69 -6.07 6.40
CA ALA A 129 18.74 -4.98 6.49
C ALA A 129 18.85 -4.21 7.82
N LEU A 130 19.09 -4.90 8.93
CA LEU A 130 19.29 -4.30 10.24
C LEU A 130 20.56 -3.45 10.28
N ASP A 131 21.67 -3.98 9.77
CA ASP A 131 22.95 -3.25 9.71
C ASP A 131 22.86 -1.99 8.85
N GLU A 132 22.23 -2.07 7.68
CA GLU A 132 22.00 -0.92 6.81
C GLU A 132 21.13 0.15 7.50
N LEU A 133 20.06 -0.27 8.18
CA LEU A 133 19.16 0.64 8.86
C LEU A 133 19.80 1.30 10.09
N GLU A 134 20.59 0.56 10.84
CA GLU A 134 21.37 1.10 11.97
C GLU A 134 22.42 2.09 11.50
N ALA A 135 23.14 1.81 10.41
CA ALA A 135 24.11 2.72 9.82
C ALA A 135 23.44 4.03 9.37
N ALA A 136 22.29 3.94 8.70
CA ALA A 136 21.48 5.10 8.30
C ALA A 136 21.00 5.91 9.51
N TRP A 137 20.54 5.24 10.56
CA TRP A 137 20.12 5.90 11.81
C TRP A 137 21.27 6.64 12.49
N HIS A 138 22.44 6.02 12.64
CA HIS A 138 23.62 6.66 13.23
C HIS A 138 24.07 7.88 12.43
N GLN A 139 24.05 7.80 11.10
CA GLN A 139 24.39 8.92 10.24
C GLN A 139 23.41 10.09 10.43
N GLN A 140 22.10 9.83 10.44
CA GLN A 140 21.10 10.85 10.68
C GLN A 140 21.21 11.43 12.10
N GLN A 141 21.44 10.59 13.09
CA GLN A 141 21.60 11.02 14.47
C GLN A 141 22.81 11.97 14.66
N ALA A 142 23.93 11.67 14.02
CA ALA A 142 25.12 12.53 14.05
C ALA A 142 24.83 13.92 13.44
N LEU A 143 24.17 13.97 12.27
CA LEU A 143 23.77 15.22 11.64
C LEU A 143 22.77 16.02 12.51
N VAL A 144 21.81 15.35 13.11
CA VAL A 144 20.81 15.98 13.98
C VAL A 144 21.48 16.59 15.22
N GLN A 145 22.42 15.90 15.85
CA GLN A 145 23.14 16.43 17.01
C GLN A 145 23.96 17.66 16.66
N GLU A 146 24.65 17.65 15.52
CA GLU A 146 25.38 18.81 15.03
C GLU A 146 24.47 20.01 14.74
N ILE A 147 23.31 19.77 14.12
CA ILE A 147 22.29 20.80 13.87
C ILE A 147 21.77 21.40 15.17
N ILE A 148 21.44 20.58 16.17
CA ILE A 148 20.96 21.04 17.47
C ILE A 148 22.01 21.89 18.18
N THR A 149 23.26 21.45 18.17
CA THR A 149 24.37 22.17 18.78
C THR A 149 24.57 23.54 18.13
N LEU A 150 24.57 23.62 16.79
CA LEU A 150 24.70 24.88 16.07
C LEU A 150 23.52 25.83 16.34
N ARG A 151 22.30 25.33 16.42
CA ARG A 151 21.12 26.13 16.76
C ARG A 151 21.21 26.71 18.16
N GLN A 152 21.67 25.94 19.13
CA GLN A 152 21.89 26.42 20.51
C GLN A 152 22.94 27.52 20.56
N GLN A 153 24.04 27.37 19.81
CA GLN A 153 25.06 28.43 19.71
C GLN A 153 24.50 29.71 19.11
N LEU A 154 23.70 29.61 18.05
CA LEU A 154 23.08 30.79 17.40
C LEU A 154 22.07 31.49 18.32
N LEU A 155 21.30 30.75 19.10
CA LEU A 155 20.36 31.30 20.09
C LEU A 155 21.09 31.97 21.25
N GLY A 156 22.17 31.36 21.76
CA GLY A 156 23.01 31.95 22.80
C GLY A 156 23.67 33.26 22.39
N VAL A 157 24.11 33.38 21.14
CA VAL A 157 24.65 34.65 20.60
C VAL A 157 23.55 35.71 20.46
N ALA A 158 22.31 35.33 20.15
CA ALA A 158 21.18 36.27 20.06
C ALA A 158 20.77 36.82 21.44
N GLU A 159 20.79 35.98 22.48
CA GLU A 159 20.52 36.42 23.86
C GLU A 159 21.59 37.38 24.40
N ASP A 160 22.85 37.19 24.04
CA ASP A 160 23.94 38.08 24.39
C ASP A 160 23.90 39.43 23.65
N THR A 161 23.30 39.48 22.45
CA THR A 161 23.12 40.72 21.67
C THR A 161 21.88 41.51 22.12
N ASP A 162 20.84 40.87 22.60
CA ASP A 162 19.65 41.56 23.14
C ASP A 162 19.89 42.15 24.55
N ALA A 163 20.94 41.68 25.25
CA ALA A 163 21.32 42.19 26.57
C ALA A 163 22.14 43.48 26.56
N VAL A 164 22.47 44.06 25.38
CA VAL A 164 23.35 45.23 25.24
C VAL A 164 22.60 46.46 24.68
N VAL A 165 21.30 46.55 24.78
CA VAL A 165 20.55 47.77 24.43
C VAL A 165 19.68 48.24 25.59
N ASP A 166 20.30 48.80 26.60
CA ASP A 166 19.66 49.79 27.48
C ASP A 166 20.73 50.60 28.23
N THR A 167 21.24 51.65 27.62
CA THR A 167 21.76 52.85 28.29
C THR A 167 21.62 54.07 27.38
N PRO A 168 21.03 55.16 27.86
CA PRO A 168 20.80 56.37 27.10
C PRO A 168 22.07 57.25 26.94
N PRO A 169 22.10 58.18 25.99
CA PRO A 169 23.31 58.88 25.60
C PRO A 169 23.53 60.14 26.46
N GLU A 170 24.77 60.36 26.92
CA GLU A 170 25.22 61.71 27.32
C GLU A 170 26.47 62.15 26.53
N SER A 171 26.21 63.19 25.78
CA SER A 171 27.00 64.38 25.41
C SER A 171 28.51 64.37 25.22
N GLU A 172 28.85 64.78 24.03
CA GLU A 172 29.87 65.72 23.56
C GLU A 172 31.12 66.00 24.44
N GLN A 173 32.31 65.79 23.86
CA GLN A 173 33.24 66.90 23.63
C GLN A 173 34.52 66.45 22.85
N ASP A 174 34.79 67.32 21.83
CA ASP A 174 36.00 67.51 21.05
C ASP A 174 37.32 67.15 21.70
N ASN A 175 38.25 66.57 20.98
CA ASN A 175 39.49 67.26 20.65
C ASN A 175 40.39 66.50 19.61
N THR A 176 40.85 67.34 18.69
CA THR A 176 41.81 67.16 17.62
C THR A 176 43.20 66.65 18.06
N GLY A 177 43.88 65.86 17.20
CA GLY A 177 45.32 65.74 17.25
C GLY A 177 45.95 64.61 16.43
N ALA A 178 46.32 64.97 15.19
CA ALA A 178 47.52 64.59 14.42
C ALA A 178 48.14 63.18 14.39
N ILE A 179 48.30 62.72 13.13
CA ILE A 179 49.14 61.65 12.56
C ILE A 179 50.63 61.89 12.85
N PRO A 180 51.51 60.84 12.94
CA PRO A 180 52.20 60.48 11.71
C PRO A 180 52.40 58.98 11.43
N ALA A 181 52.68 58.74 10.15
CA ALA A 181 52.95 57.50 9.46
C ALA A 181 54.29 56.87 9.81
N ASP A 182 54.35 55.62 9.48
CA ASP A 182 55.39 54.78 8.91
C ASP A 182 55.75 53.55 9.74
N GLU A 183 55.50 52.42 9.20
CA GLU A 183 56.49 51.45 8.73
C GLU A 183 55.80 50.19 8.17
N ALA A 184 56.20 49.87 6.96
CA ALA A 184 55.86 48.66 6.24
C ALA A 184 56.46 47.42 6.86
N GLY A 185 55.63 46.43 7.17
CA GLY A 185 56.03 45.07 7.43
C GLY A 185 55.18 44.12 6.60
N SER A 186 55.76 43.62 5.53
CA SER A 186 55.21 42.59 4.68
C SER A 186 54.94 41.29 5.47
N VAL A 187 53.67 40.99 5.66
CA VAL A 187 53.24 39.64 6.05
C VAL A 187 52.46 39.04 4.91
N GLN A 188 52.97 37.95 4.37
CA GLN A 188 52.31 37.12 3.38
C GLN A 188 50.94 36.66 3.94
N PRO A 189 49.87 36.58 3.10
CA PRO A 189 48.63 36.00 3.56
C PRO A 189 48.83 34.48 3.63
N GLU A 190 48.80 33.93 4.83
CA GLU A 190 48.45 32.55 5.03
C GLU A 190 47.05 32.34 4.45
N GLU A 191 46.90 31.32 3.63
CA GLU A 191 45.60 30.83 3.14
C GLU A 191 44.69 30.57 4.37
N THR A 192 43.83 31.53 4.65
CA THR A 192 42.72 31.32 5.57
C THR A 192 41.78 30.33 4.91
N ALA A 193 41.77 29.09 5.40
CA ALA A 193 40.65 28.20 5.21
C ALA A 193 39.38 29.00 5.39
N GLU A 194 38.52 29.02 4.38
CA GLU A 194 37.20 29.65 4.43
C GLU A 194 36.44 29.08 5.64
N THR A 195 36.42 29.83 6.72
CA THR A 195 35.57 29.54 7.87
C THR A 195 34.13 29.76 7.45
N VAL A 196 33.50 28.69 7.02
CA VAL A 196 32.06 28.66 6.70
C VAL A 196 31.32 29.21 7.91
N SER A 197 30.47 30.23 7.70
CA SER A 197 29.71 30.83 8.80
C SER A 197 28.80 29.76 9.45
N PRO A 198 28.49 29.85 10.76
CA PRO A 198 27.62 28.90 11.43
C PRO A 198 26.25 28.72 10.73
N VAL A 199 25.71 29.79 10.13
CA VAL A 199 24.46 29.75 9.37
C VAL A 199 24.61 28.96 8.07
N GLN A 200 25.73 29.15 7.35
CA GLN A 200 26.03 28.39 6.13
C GLN A 200 26.24 26.92 6.44
N ARG A 201 26.95 26.61 7.53
CA ARG A 201 27.13 25.23 7.98
C ARG A 201 25.81 24.56 8.35
N LEU A 202 24.93 25.29 9.04
CA LEU A 202 23.57 24.81 9.37
C LEU A 202 22.76 24.53 8.11
N ALA A 203 22.82 25.40 7.09
CA ALA A 203 22.14 25.17 5.82
C ALA A 203 22.66 23.92 5.09
N GLN A 204 23.98 23.70 5.08
CA GLN A 204 24.59 22.49 4.51
C GLN A 204 24.13 21.22 5.22
N LEU A 205 24.17 21.20 6.55
CA LEU A 205 23.74 20.06 7.35
C LEU A 205 22.24 19.76 7.17
N THR A 206 21.42 20.81 7.09
CA THR A 206 19.98 20.64 6.84
C THR A 206 19.73 20.05 5.46
N ALA A 207 20.48 20.48 4.43
CA ALA A 207 20.37 19.91 3.08
C ALA A 207 20.83 18.44 3.03
N GLU A 208 21.91 18.07 3.70
CA GLU A 208 22.38 16.70 3.82
C GLU A 208 21.36 15.80 4.52
N LEU A 209 20.78 16.29 5.63
CA LEU A 209 19.75 15.56 6.36
C LEU A 209 18.48 15.39 5.53
N ASP A 210 18.04 16.40 4.81
CA ASP A 210 16.89 16.32 3.91
C ASP A 210 17.08 15.30 2.79
N ALA A 211 18.29 15.20 2.24
CA ALA A 211 18.63 14.18 1.25
C ALA A 211 18.51 12.75 1.83
N LEU A 212 18.97 12.55 3.06
CA LEU A 212 18.85 11.25 3.76
C LEU A 212 17.40 10.93 4.15
N HIS A 213 16.60 11.94 4.54
CA HIS A 213 15.17 11.79 4.85
C HIS A 213 14.33 11.40 3.63
N ASN A 214 14.75 11.72 2.41
CA ASN A 214 14.07 11.29 1.20
C ASN A 214 14.07 9.76 1.05
N ASP A 215 15.11 9.09 1.51
CA ASP A 215 15.18 7.63 1.51
C ASP A 215 14.52 7.03 2.75
N ARG A 216 14.85 7.52 3.92
CA ARG A 216 14.33 7.02 5.20
C ARG A 216 14.26 8.13 6.25
N LEU A 217 13.09 8.39 6.78
CA LEU A 217 12.87 9.35 7.87
C LEU A 217 13.04 8.63 9.21
N LEU A 218 14.19 8.74 9.85
CA LEU A 218 14.51 8.06 11.11
C LEU A 218 14.61 9.02 12.30
N VAL A 219 15.37 10.10 12.16
CA VAL A 219 15.59 11.10 13.21
C VAL A 219 15.43 12.50 12.63
N SER A 220 14.82 13.40 13.37
CA SER A 220 14.67 14.81 12.99
C SER A 220 15.04 15.74 14.13
N PRO A 221 15.66 16.91 13.84
CA PRO A 221 16.09 17.86 14.86
C PRO A 221 14.92 18.69 15.42
N HIS A 222 13.79 18.73 14.69
CA HIS A 222 12.58 19.45 15.07
C HIS A 222 11.37 18.81 14.38
N VAL A 223 10.17 19.24 14.77
CA VAL A 223 8.93 18.82 14.12
C VAL A 223 8.69 19.68 12.89
N ASP A 224 8.69 19.07 11.73
CA ASP A 224 8.40 19.68 10.43
C ASP A 224 7.17 19.02 9.76
N LYS A 225 6.82 19.49 8.57
CA LYS A 225 5.70 18.91 7.81
C LYS A 225 5.87 17.43 7.48
N LYS A 226 7.11 16.93 7.36
CA LYS A 226 7.38 15.51 7.11
C LYS A 226 6.96 14.63 8.27
N GLN A 227 7.18 15.08 9.50
CA GLN A 227 6.76 14.39 10.72
C GLN A 227 5.23 14.36 10.84
N ILE A 228 4.58 15.45 10.54
CA ILE A 228 3.12 15.55 10.50
C ILE A 228 2.54 14.60 9.44
N ALA A 229 3.09 14.63 8.24
CA ALA A 229 2.68 13.73 7.16
C ALA A 229 2.88 12.26 7.53
N ALA A 230 3.98 11.91 8.20
CA ALA A 230 4.26 10.54 8.66
C ALA A 230 3.22 10.04 9.67
N VAL A 231 2.79 10.88 10.60
CA VAL A 231 1.73 10.52 11.58
C VAL A 231 0.40 10.28 10.89
N ILE A 232 -0.01 11.17 10.00
CA ILE A 232 -1.28 11.04 9.28
C ILE A 232 -1.24 9.84 8.33
N ALA A 233 -0.13 9.60 7.64
CA ALA A 233 0.07 8.43 6.79
C ALA A 233 -0.07 7.12 7.57
N GLU A 234 0.48 7.04 8.78
CA GLU A 234 0.34 5.85 9.63
C GLU A 234 -1.12 5.64 10.09
N TRP A 235 -1.81 6.72 10.47
CA TRP A 235 -3.19 6.62 10.97
C TRP A 235 -4.21 6.31 9.89
N THR A 236 -4.00 6.80 8.68
CA THR A 236 -4.97 6.68 7.58
C THR A 236 -4.59 5.66 6.52
N GLY A 237 -3.32 5.28 6.46
CA GLY A 237 -2.76 4.49 5.36
C GLY A 237 -2.53 5.29 4.07
N VAL A 238 -2.84 6.59 4.05
CA VAL A 238 -2.61 7.45 2.88
C VAL A 238 -1.12 7.72 2.73
N PRO A 239 -0.49 7.44 1.59
CA PRO A 239 0.93 7.68 1.38
C PRO A 239 1.18 9.18 1.13
N LEU A 240 1.34 9.94 2.19
CA LEU A 240 1.62 11.39 2.17
C LEU A 240 3.12 11.71 2.09
N ASN A 241 3.96 10.71 2.37
CA ASN A 241 5.41 10.84 2.26
C ASN A 241 5.87 10.74 0.81
N ARG A 242 7.06 11.25 0.52
CA ARG A 242 7.69 11.02 -0.78
C ARG A 242 7.79 9.52 -1.04
N LEU A 243 7.29 9.12 -2.21
CA LEU A 243 7.40 7.73 -2.66
C LEU A 243 8.88 7.36 -2.81
N SER A 244 9.25 6.16 -2.37
CA SER A 244 10.56 5.60 -2.68
C SER A 244 10.71 5.43 -4.20
N GLN A 245 11.95 5.36 -4.69
CA GLN A 245 12.19 5.10 -6.12
C GLN A 245 11.53 3.80 -6.59
N ASN A 246 11.48 2.80 -5.71
CA ASN A 246 10.84 1.53 -6.03
C ASN A 246 9.31 1.67 -6.17
N GLU A 247 8.65 2.39 -5.27
CA GLU A 247 7.21 2.68 -5.38
C GLU A 247 6.89 3.52 -6.62
N MET A 248 7.72 4.50 -6.94
CA MET A 248 7.59 5.29 -8.17
C MET A 248 7.74 4.42 -9.42
N SER A 249 8.70 3.50 -9.43
CA SER A 249 8.89 2.55 -10.52
C SER A 249 7.66 1.66 -10.71
N VAL A 250 7.09 1.12 -9.64
CA VAL A 250 5.86 0.30 -9.72
C VAL A 250 4.70 1.09 -10.30
N ILE A 251 4.48 2.33 -9.86
CA ILE A 251 3.39 3.17 -10.37
C ILE A 251 3.62 3.55 -11.84
N THR A 252 4.83 3.92 -12.21
CA THR A 252 5.19 4.31 -13.58
C THR A 252 5.09 3.13 -14.54
N ASP A 253 5.58 1.97 -14.13
CA ASP A 253 5.62 0.74 -14.94
C ASP A 253 4.44 -0.21 -14.65
N LEU A 254 3.35 0.30 -14.09
CA LEU A 254 2.18 -0.48 -13.72
C LEU A 254 1.65 -1.38 -14.85
N PRO A 255 1.59 -0.95 -16.12
CA PRO A 255 1.19 -1.82 -17.21
C PRO A 255 2.05 -3.06 -17.36
N LYS A 256 3.34 -2.95 -17.14
CA LYS A 256 4.27 -4.09 -17.16
C LYS A 256 3.98 -5.07 -16.03
N TRP A 257 3.82 -4.57 -14.80
CA TRP A 257 3.52 -5.40 -13.65
C TRP A 257 2.15 -6.09 -13.74
N LEU A 258 1.13 -5.37 -14.19
CA LEU A 258 -0.19 -5.95 -14.43
C LEU A 258 -0.19 -6.93 -15.59
N GLY A 259 0.54 -6.63 -16.66
CA GLY A 259 0.66 -7.48 -17.84
C GLY A 259 1.29 -8.85 -17.58
N ASP A 260 2.11 -8.98 -16.55
CA ASP A 260 2.68 -10.26 -16.13
C ASP A 260 1.62 -11.25 -15.62
N THR A 261 0.54 -10.75 -15.04
CA THR A 261 -0.55 -11.57 -14.47
C THR A 261 -1.81 -11.51 -15.34
N ILE A 262 -2.17 -10.33 -15.83
CA ILE A 262 -3.37 -10.09 -16.65
C ILE A 262 -2.99 -10.11 -18.11
N LYS A 263 -3.42 -11.15 -18.82
CA LYS A 263 -3.10 -11.35 -20.22
C LYS A 263 -4.25 -10.93 -21.14
N GLY A 264 -3.90 -10.32 -22.28
CA GLY A 264 -4.86 -9.98 -23.32
C GLY A 264 -5.73 -8.76 -23.06
N GLN A 265 -5.39 -7.92 -22.06
CA GLN A 265 -6.18 -6.74 -21.67
C GLN A 265 -5.35 -5.45 -21.70
N ASP A 266 -4.48 -5.29 -22.68
CA ASP A 266 -3.55 -4.16 -22.77
C ASP A 266 -4.26 -2.81 -22.83
N LEU A 267 -5.38 -2.72 -23.56
CA LEU A 267 -6.19 -1.51 -23.65
C LEU A 267 -6.83 -1.14 -22.30
N ALA A 268 -7.39 -2.13 -21.61
CA ALA A 268 -7.98 -1.92 -20.29
C ALA A 268 -6.94 -1.46 -19.27
N ILE A 269 -5.79 -2.12 -19.23
CA ILE A 269 -4.67 -1.77 -18.36
C ILE A 269 -4.15 -0.36 -18.66
N ALA A 270 -4.00 0.01 -19.92
CA ALA A 270 -3.57 1.36 -20.32
C ALA A 270 -4.55 2.44 -19.85
N SER A 271 -5.85 2.20 -20.01
CA SER A 271 -6.90 3.11 -19.55
C SER A 271 -6.89 3.28 -18.03
N LEU A 272 -6.80 2.18 -17.28
CA LEU A 272 -6.68 2.21 -15.82
C LEU A 272 -5.43 2.96 -15.35
N HIS A 273 -4.29 2.68 -15.96
CA HIS A 273 -3.02 3.34 -15.64
C HIS A 273 -3.08 4.85 -15.83
N LYS A 274 -3.63 5.31 -16.94
CA LYS A 274 -3.82 6.74 -17.24
C LYS A 274 -4.59 7.46 -16.14
N HIS A 275 -5.72 6.90 -15.70
CA HIS A 275 -6.56 7.51 -14.68
C HIS A 275 -5.97 7.40 -13.28
N LEU A 276 -5.31 6.29 -12.97
CA LEU A 276 -4.65 6.09 -11.67
C LEU A 276 -3.44 7.01 -11.48
N LEU A 277 -2.68 7.31 -12.54
CA LEU A 277 -1.60 8.31 -12.50
C LEU A 277 -2.14 9.71 -12.15
N THR A 278 -3.24 10.12 -12.78
CA THR A 278 -3.90 11.40 -12.49
C THR A 278 -4.37 11.48 -11.04
N ALA A 279 -4.97 10.40 -10.54
CA ALA A 279 -5.40 10.31 -9.15
C ALA A 279 -4.23 10.36 -8.17
N ARG A 280 -3.14 9.68 -8.50
CA ARG A 280 -1.93 9.65 -7.65
C ARG A 280 -1.20 10.98 -7.61
N ALA A 281 -1.18 11.72 -8.71
CA ALA A 281 -0.65 13.08 -8.79
C ALA A 281 -1.57 14.11 -8.10
N ASP A 282 -2.72 13.70 -7.61
CA ASP A 282 -3.75 14.53 -6.98
C ASP A 282 -4.28 15.64 -7.90
N LEU A 283 -4.34 15.37 -9.20
CA LEU A 283 -4.89 16.26 -10.23
C LEU A 283 -6.39 16.04 -10.47
N ARG A 284 -7.03 15.22 -9.66
CA ARG A 284 -8.47 14.96 -9.73
C ARG A 284 -9.30 16.22 -9.41
N ARG A 285 -10.54 16.22 -9.85
CA ARG A 285 -11.50 17.26 -9.46
C ARG A 285 -11.75 17.22 -7.95
N PRO A 286 -11.76 18.37 -7.25
CA PRO A 286 -12.06 18.43 -5.83
C PRO A 286 -13.39 17.77 -5.46
N GLY A 287 -13.42 17.05 -4.33
CA GLY A 287 -14.64 16.43 -3.80
C GLY A 287 -15.06 15.13 -4.46
N ARG A 288 -14.30 14.59 -5.40
CA ARG A 288 -14.55 13.27 -5.99
C ARG A 288 -13.66 12.20 -5.37
N PRO A 289 -14.06 10.90 -5.41
CA PRO A 289 -13.18 9.80 -5.02
C PRO A 289 -11.94 9.75 -5.93
N LEU A 290 -10.93 8.98 -5.53
CA LEU A 290 -9.71 8.77 -6.33
C LEU A 290 -10.00 8.15 -7.69
N GLY A 291 -11.05 7.37 -7.79
CA GLY A 291 -11.52 6.81 -9.04
C GLY A 291 -12.82 6.02 -8.86
N ALA A 292 -13.58 5.93 -9.93
CA ALA A 292 -14.75 5.06 -10.04
C ALA A 292 -14.71 4.45 -11.43
N PHE A 293 -14.44 3.15 -11.51
CA PHE A 293 -14.23 2.42 -12.75
C PHE A 293 -15.28 1.34 -12.92
N LEU A 294 -15.91 1.29 -14.08
CA LEU A 294 -16.77 0.19 -14.49
C LEU A 294 -16.01 -0.73 -15.44
N LEU A 295 -15.66 -1.92 -14.96
CA LEU A 295 -15.01 -2.95 -15.75
C LEU A 295 -16.09 -3.82 -16.41
N ALA A 296 -16.30 -3.62 -17.69
CA ALA A 296 -17.37 -4.27 -18.45
C ALA A 296 -16.79 -5.26 -19.45
N GLY A 297 -17.37 -6.44 -19.56
CA GLY A 297 -16.93 -7.43 -20.53
C GLY A 297 -17.37 -8.84 -20.19
N PRO A 298 -16.97 -9.82 -21.01
CA PRO A 298 -17.30 -11.23 -20.82
C PRO A 298 -16.84 -11.74 -19.44
N SER A 299 -17.44 -12.81 -18.98
CA SER A 299 -17.02 -13.50 -17.77
C SER A 299 -15.63 -14.14 -17.91
N GLY A 300 -14.81 -14.08 -16.86
CA GLY A 300 -13.54 -14.80 -16.81
C GLY A 300 -12.40 -14.23 -17.65
N VAL A 301 -12.44 -12.94 -17.97
CA VAL A 301 -11.41 -12.26 -18.78
C VAL A 301 -10.38 -11.46 -17.98
N GLY A 302 -10.47 -11.50 -16.64
CA GLY A 302 -9.50 -10.85 -15.76
C GLY A 302 -9.98 -9.58 -15.06
N LYS A 303 -11.26 -9.25 -15.07
CA LYS A 303 -11.80 -8.05 -14.40
C LYS A 303 -11.52 -8.03 -12.90
N THR A 304 -11.93 -9.05 -12.19
CA THR A 304 -11.72 -9.16 -10.73
C THR A 304 -10.26 -9.33 -10.39
N GLU A 305 -9.52 -10.13 -11.15
CA GLU A 305 -8.08 -10.35 -10.92
C GLU A 305 -7.27 -9.06 -11.07
N THR A 306 -7.64 -8.18 -11.99
CA THR A 306 -7.01 -6.87 -12.14
C THR A 306 -7.12 -6.05 -10.85
N VAL A 307 -8.28 -6.04 -10.23
CA VAL A 307 -8.51 -5.29 -8.97
C VAL A 307 -7.70 -5.88 -7.83
N LEU A 308 -7.63 -7.21 -7.71
CA LEU A 308 -6.80 -7.90 -6.72
C LEU A 308 -5.32 -7.54 -6.88
N GLN A 309 -4.81 -7.54 -8.10
CA GLN A 309 -3.42 -7.18 -8.39
C GLN A 309 -3.13 -5.71 -8.11
N LEU A 310 -4.05 -4.81 -8.44
CA LEU A 310 -3.92 -3.38 -8.12
C LEU A 310 -3.86 -3.15 -6.61
N ALA A 311 -4.66 -3.84 -5.82
CA ALA A 311 -4.62 -3.75 -4.37
C ALA A 311 -3.25 -4.20 -3.81
N GLU A 312 -2.66 -5.25 -4.34
CA GLU A 312 -1.34 -5.71 -3.92
C GLU A 312 -0.21 -4.77 -4.36
N LEU A 313 -0.25 -4.28 -5.60
CA LEU A 313 0.81 -3.44 -6.15
C LEU A 313 0.80 -2.01 -5.60
N LEU A 314 -0.38 -1.41 -5.44
CA LEU A 314 -0.51 0.01 -5.08
C LEU A 314 -0.83 0.25 -3.60
N TYR A 315 -1.40 -0.73 -2.90
CA TYR A 315 -1.87 -0.58 -1.53
C TYR A 315 -1.15 -1.50 -0.53
N GLY A 316 -0.32 -2.40 -1.01
CA GLY A 316 0.50 -3.27 -0.19
C GLY A 316 -0.17 -4.56 0.29
N GLY A 317 -1.35 -4.90 -0.23
CA GLY A 317 -1.98 -6.18 0.06
C GLY A 317 -3.49 -6.20 -0.04
N ARG A 318 -4.06 -7.39 0.01
CA ARG A 318 -5.51 -7.63 -0.06
C ARG A 318 -6.29 -7.13 1.16
N GLN A 319 -5.62 -6.86 2.27
CA GLN A 319 -6.23 -6.26 3.45
C GLN A 319 -6.77 -4.84 3.19
N TYR A 320 -6.30 -4.18 2.14
CA TYR A 320 -6.79 -2.87 1.68
C TYR A 320 -7.88 -2.97 0.61
N LEU A 321 -8.35 -4.17 0.32
CA LEU A 321 -9.43 -4.44 -0.62
C LEU A 321 -10.67 -4.90 0.14
N THR A 322 -11.78 -4.19 -0.06
CA THR A 322 -13.12 -4.61 0.38
C THR A 322 -13.89 -5.10 -0.83
N THR A 323 -14.24 -6.39 -0.84
CA THR A 323 -15.01 -7.00 -1.92
C THR A 323 -16.45 -7.22 -1.47
N ILE A 324 -17.39 -6.69 -2.25
CA ILE A 324 -18.83 -6.86 -2.03
C ILE A 324 -19.43 -7.52 -3.27
N ASN A 325 -20.01 -8.70 -3.08
CA ASN A 325 -20.72 -9.38 -4.14
C ASN A 325 -22.13 -8.80 -4.25
N MET A 326 -22.38 -8.03 -5.29
CA MET A 326 -23.63 -7.33 -5.47
C MET A 326 -24.81 -8.24 -5.83
N SER A 327 -24.56 -9.51 -6.14
CA SER A 327 -25.61 -10.52 -6.31
C SER A 327 -26.40 -10.80 -5.02
N GLU A 328 -25.84 -10.48 -3.85
CA GLU A 328 -26.52 -10.58 -2.56
C GLU A 328 -27.49 -9.42 -2.28
N PHE A 329 -27.48 -8.39 -3.11
CA PHE A 329 -28.28 -7.15 -2.97
C PHE A 329 -29.31 -6.98 -4.08
N GLN A 330 -29.99 -8.06 -4.43
CA GLN A 330 -31.02 -8.08 -5.47
C GLN A 330 -32.32 -7.38 -5.06
N GLU A 331 -32.54 -7.25 -3.77
CA GLU A 331 -33.75 -6.65 -3.22
C GLU A 331 -33.46 -5.29 -2.57
N LYS A 332 -34.39 -4.35 -2.72
CA LYS A 332 -34.24 -2.98 -2.23
C LYS A 332 -33.98 -2.89 -0.73
N HIS A 333 -34.60 -3.76 0.06
CA HIS A 333 -34.42 -3.74 1.53
C HIS A 333 -33.01 -4.16 2.00
N THR A 334 -32.20 -4.78 1.15
CA THR A 334 -30.84 -5.20 1.50
C THR A 334 -29.86 -4.04 1.63
N VAL A 335 -30.25 -2.82 1.26
CA VAL A 335 -29.44 -1.59 1.42
C VAL A 335 -28.94 -1.42 2.85
N SER A 336 -29.73 -1.77 3.86
CA SER A 336 -29.34 -1.67 5.27
C SER A 336 -28.12 -2.53 5.63
N ARG A 337 -27.85 -3.60 4.91
CA ARG A 337 -26.63 -4.42 5.09
C ARG A 337 -25.37 -3.68 4.62
N LEU A 338 -25.50 -2.80 3.62
CA LEU A 338 -24.38 -2.01 3.11
C LEU A 338 -24.05 -0.81 3.98
N ILE A 339 -25.05 -0.05 4.40
CA ILE A 339 -24.88 1.24 5.07
C ILE A 339 -25.26 1.24 6.55
N GLY A 340 -25.86 0.17 7.05
CA GLY A 340 -26.41 0.08 8.40
C GLY A 340 -27.90 0.37 8.47
N SER A 341 -28.56 -0.11 9.53
CA SER A 341 -29.99 0.08 9.75
C SER A 341 -30.28 1.42 10.43
N PRO A 342 -31.36 2.12 10.03
CA PRO A 342 -31.81 3.33 10.70
C PRO A 342 -32.24 3.06 12.16
N PRO A 343 -32.29 4.09 13.01
CA PRO A 343 -32.80 3.96 14.36
C PRO A 343 -34.22 3.37 14.40
N GLY A 344 -34.44 2.37 15.23
CA GLY A 344 -35.73 1.70 15.40
C GLY A 344 -35.95 0.48 14.51
N TYR A 345 -35.01 0.13 13.64
CA TYR A 345 -35.09 -1.07 12.81
C TYR A 345 -34.21 -2.19 13.36
N VAL A 346 -34.50 -3.42 12.95
CA VAL A 346 -33.70 -4.61 13.32
C VAL A 346 -32.29 -4.45 12.76
N GLY A 347 -31.28 -4.72 13.61
CA GLY A 347 -29.86 -4.53 13.25
C GLY A 347 -29.34 -3.10 13.49
N TYR A 348 -30.12 -2.24 14.14
CA TYR A 348 -29.64 -0.94 14.59
C TYR A 348 -28.44 -1.10 15.56
N GLY A 349 -27.39 -0.34 15.29
CA GLY A 349 -26.13 -0.44 16.04
C GLY A 349 -25.12 -1.42 15.44
N GLU A 350 -25.53 -2.27 14.51
CA GLU A 350 -24.63 -3.02 13.64
C GLU A 350 -24.26 -2.14 12.44
N GLY A 351 -23.00 -1.85 12.25
CA GLY A 351 -22.53 -1.04 11.13
C GLY A 351 -22.82 -1.71 9.78
N GLY A 352 -22.97 -0.92 8.70
CA GLY A 352 -23.04 -1.45 7.34
C GLY A 352 -21.70 -2.05 6.90
N VAL A 353 -21.74 -3.11 6.11
CA VAL A 353 -20.53 -3.79 5.60
C VAL A 353 -19.62 -2.83 4.84
N LEU A 354 -20.20 -2.03 3.95
CA LEU A 354 -19.46 -1.06 3.15
C LEU A 354 -19.01 0.15 3.96
N THR A 355 -19.92 0.77 4.69
CA THR A 355 -19.65 2.00 5.43
C THR A 355 -18.64 1.79 6.55
N GLU A 356 -18.70 0.67 7.23
CA GLU A 356 -17.73 0.32 8.27
C GLU A 356 -16.33 0.01 7.69
N ALA A 357 -16.28 -0.69 6.56
CA ALA A 357 -15.02 -0.97 5.86
C ALA A 357 -14.32 0.32 5.40
N ILE A 358 -15.06 1.28 4.86
CA ILE A 358 -14.52 2.58 4.45
C ILE A 358 -14.07 3.40 5.65
N ARG A 359 -14.83 3.37 6.76
CA ARG A 359 -14.47 4.07 7.99
C ARG A 359 -13.16 3.55 8.58
N GLN A 360 -12.97 2.24 8.61
CA GLN A 360 -11.75 1.61 9.12
C GLN A 360 -10.54 1.83 8.23
N LYS A 361 -10.75 1.83 6.90
CA LYS A 361 -9.69 1.99 5.89
C LYS A 361 -10.09 3.06 4.87
N PRO A 362 -9.95 4.33 5.23
CA PRO A 362 -10.37 5.44 4.37
C PRO A 362 -9.53 5.61 3.09
N TYR A 363 -8.35 5.00 3.06
CA TYR A 363 -7.50 4.89 1.87
C TYR A 363 -7.41 3.42 1.46
N SER A 364 -8.30 3.00 0.57
CA SER A 364 -8.41 1.60 0.17
C SER A 364 -9.13 1.45 -1.18
N VAL A 365 -9.24 0.23 -1.63
CA VAL A 365 -9.96 -0.17 -2.84
C VAL A 365 -11.26 -0.85 -2.44
N VAL A 366 -12.36 -0.47 -3.07
CA VAL A 366 -13.66 -1.12 -2.95
C VAL A 366 -14.03 -1.75 -4.28
N LEU A 367 -14.26 -3.04 -4.27
CA LEU A 367 -14.73 -3.82 -5.42
C LEU A 367 -16.20 -4.19 -5.22
N LEU A 368 -17.03 -3.72 -6.14
CA LEU A 368 -18.44 -4.09 -6.24
C LEU A 368 -18.58 -5.08 -7.40
N ASP A 369 -18.65 -6.36 -7.07
CA ASP A 369 -18.63 -7.42 -8.07
C ASP A 369 -20.04 -7.75 -8.55
N GLU A 370 -20.19 -7.96 -9.87
CA GLU A 370 -21.46 -8.33 -10.51
C GLU A 370 -22.61 -7.32 -10.27
N VAL A 371 -22.35 -6.05 -10.51
CA VAL A 371 -23.30 -4.95 -10.22
C VAL A 371 -24.63 -5.04 -11.00
N GLU A 372 -24.66 -5.70 -12.15
CA GLU A 372 -25.87 -5.94 -12.93
C GLU A 372 -26.92 -6.79 -12.19
N LYS A 373 -26.50 -7.54 -11.19
CA LYS A 373 -27.38 -8.39 -10.38
C LYS A 373 -28.01 -7.64 -9.20
N ALA A 374 -27.52 -6.45 -8.89
CA ALA A 374 -28.06 -5.63 -7.81
C ALA A 374 -29.37 -4.95 -8.19
N HIS A 375 -30.22 -4.68 -7.20
CA HIS A 375 -31.37 -3.84 -7.39
C HIS A 375 -30.94 -2.41 -7.78
N PRO A 376 -31.56 -1.76 -8.78
CA PRO A 376 -31.16 -0.41 -9.22
C PRO A 376 -31.14 0.64 -8.10
N ASP A 377 -32.03 0.55 -7.13
CA ASP A 377 -32.08 1.47 -5.98
C ASP A 377 -30.87 1.31 -5.04
N VAL A 378 -30.27 0.13 -5.00
CA VAL A 378 -29.01 -0.10 -4.27
C VAL A 378 -27.86 0.67 -4.92
N LEU A 379 -27.81 0.69 -6.25
CA LEU A 379 -26.79 1.41 -7.01
C LEU A 379 -26.88 2.92 -6.86
N ASN A 380 -28.05 3.46 -6.56
CA ASN A 380 -28.25 4.89 -6.34
C ASN A 380 -27.47 5.43 -5.13
N LEU A 381 -27.12 4.58 -4.16
CA LEU A 381 -26.27 4.96 -3.03
C LEU A 381 -24.90 5.48 -3.48
N PHE A 382 -24.39 4.94 -4.56
CA PHE A 382 -23.04 5.27 -5.06
C PHE A 382 -23.00 6.58 -5.84
N TYR A 383 -24.14 7.11 -6.25
CA TYR A 383 -24.18 8.41 -6.94
C TYR A 383 -23.54 9.51 -6.11
N GLN A 384 -23.90 9.61 -4.84
CA GLN A 384 -23.33 10.61 -3.93
C GLN A 384 -21.85 10.37 -3.68
N ALA A 385 -21.46 9.11 -3.51
CA ALA A 385 -20.04 8.73 -3.33
C ALA A 385 -19.18 9.13 -4.53
N PHE A 386 -19.68 8.93 -5.75
CA PHE A 386 -18.94 9.25 -6.98
C PHE A 386 -18.99 10.73 -7.36
N ASP A 387 -20.03 11.44 -6.97
CA ASP A 387 -20.22 12.86 -7.27
C ASP A 387 -19.52 13.76 -6.24
N LYS A 388 -19.74 13.50 -4.95
CA LYS A 388 -19.29 14.33 -3.84
C LYS A 388 -18.19 13.71 -2.99
N GLY A 389 -17.83 12.45 -3.23
CA GLY A 389 -16.84 11.75 -2.43
C GLY A 389 -17.29 11.47 -1.00
N GLU A 390 -18.58 11.36 -0.75
CA GLU A 390 -19.15 11.09 0.57
C GLU A 390 -20.39 10.19 0.46
N MET A 391 -20.65 9.44 1.52
CA MET A 391 -21.79 8.54 1.63
C MET A 391 -22.41 8.67 3.01
N ALA A 392 -23.75 8.68 3.10
CA ALA A 392 -24.45 8.66 4.37
C ALA A 392 -24.67 7.21 4.85
N ASP A 393 -24.38 6.93 6.13
CA ASP A 393 -24.73 5.65 6.74
C ASP A 393 -26.21 5.62 7.17
N GLY A 394 -26.65 4.50 7.74
CA GLY A 394 -28.03 4.32 8.19
C GLY A 394 -28.47 5.28 9.30
N GLU A 395 -27.55 5.89 10.03
CA GLU A 395 -27.78 6.89 11.04
C GLU A 395 -27.67 8.34 10.51
N GLY A 396 -27.43 8.50 9.21
CA GLY A 396 -27.25 9.80 8.57
C GLY A 396 -25.87 10.43 8.75
N ARG A 397 -24.89 9.70 9.31
CA ARG A 397 -23.53 10.18 9.42
C ARG A 397 -22.84 10.10 8.06
N LEU A 398 -22.12 11.16 7.70
CA LEU A 398 -21.36 11.20 6.45
C LEU A 398 -20.04 10.45 6.60
N ILE A 399 -19.74 9.63 5.61
CA ILE A 399 -18.51 8.86 5.50
C ILE A 399 -17.73 9.38 4.31
N ASP A 400 -16.48 9.74 4.54
CA ASP A 400 -15.58 10.25 3.52
C ASP A 400 -15.09 9.15 2.59
N CYS A 401 -15.41 9.27 1.29
CA CYS A 401 -14.99 8.36 0.24
C CYS A 401 -13.94 8.96 -0.70
N LYS A 402 -13.40 10.14 -0.41
CA LYS A 402 -12.49 10.88 -1.31
C LYS A 402 -11.19 10.14 -1.60
N ASN A 403 -10.74 9.28 -0.68
CA ASN A 403 -9.51 8.51 -0.82
C ASN A 403 -9.78 7.04 -1.18
N ILE A 404 -10.98 6.70 -1.59
CA ILE A 404 -11.37 5.38 -2.06
C ILE A 404 -11.28 5.32 -3.59
N VAL A 405 -10.79 4.22 -4.11
CA VAL A 405 -10.95 3.84 -5.52
C VAL A 405 -12.03 2.77 -5.60
N PHE A 406 -13.07 3.07 -6.36
CA PHE A 406 -14.18 2.14 -6.60
C PHE A 406 -13.99 1.41 -7.91
N PHE A 407 -14.11 0.10 -7.87
CA PHE A 407 -14.20 -0.75 -9.05
C PHE A 407 -15.54 -1.48 -9.05
N LEU A 408 -16.24 -1.40 -10.16
CA LEU A 408 -17.46 -2.13 -10.40
C LEU A 408 -17.21 -3.10 -11.54
N THR A 409 -17.58 -4.36 -11.38
CA THR A 409 -17.52 -5.34 -12.46
C THR A 409 -18.91 -5.68 -12.98
N SER A 410 -19.03 -5.87 -14.29
CA SER A 410 -20.29 -6.20 -14.94
C SER A 410 -20.04 -7.01 -16.21
N ASN A 411 -20.97 -7.92 -16.50
CA ASN A 411 -21.05 -8.61 -17.78
C ASN A 411 -21.98 -7.89 -18.77
N LEU A 412 -22.61 -6.78 -18.37
CA LEU A 412 -23.46 -5.99 -19.27
C LEU A 412 -22.67 -5.54 -20.50
N GLY A 413 -23.33 -5.65 -21.64
CA GLY A 413 -22.73 -5.22 -22.92
C GLY A 413 -21.64 -6.14 -23.45
N TYR A 414 -21.45 -7.34 -22.88
CA TYR A 414 -20.41 -8.25 -23.34
C TYR A 414 -20.56 -8.64 -24.83
N GLN A 415 -21.81 -8.77 -25.32
CA GLN A 415 -22.08 -9.08 -26.73
C GLN A 415 -21.55 -7.97 -27.65
N VAL A 416 -21.80 -6.72 -27.30
CA VAL A 416 -21.28 -5.54 -28.03
C VAL A 416 -19.76 -5.52 -28.03
N ILE A 417 -19.14 -5.82 -26.91
CA ILE A 417 -17.68 -5.87 -26.77
C ILE A 417 -17.08 -6.98 -27.63
N VAL A 418 -17.70 -8.15 -27.65
CA VAL A 418 -17.25 -9.28 -28.50
C VAL A 418 -17.40 -8.95 -29.98
N GLU A 419 -18.52 -8.35 -30.39
CA GLU A 419 -18.76 -8.00 -31.80
C GLU A 419 -17.82 -6.91 -32.32
N HIS A 420 -17.40 -5.97 -31.48
CA HIS A 420 -16.57 -4.81 -31.84
C HIS A 420 -15.16 -4.87 -31.23
N ALA A 421 -14.67 -6.05 -30.90
CA ALA A 421 -13.35 -6.24 -30.29
C ALA A 421 -12.19 -5.64 -31.11
N ASP A 422 -12.34 -5.60 -32.43
CA ASP A 422 -11.32 -5.07 -33.35
C ASP A 422 -11.41 -3.55 -33.59
N ASP A 423 -12.48 -2.90 -33.12
CA ASP A 423 -12.70 -1.46 -33.29
C ASP A 423 -13.10 -0.80 -31.96
N PRO A 424 -12.12 -0.32 -31.17
CA PRO A 424 -12.38 0.26 -29.85
C PRO A 424 -13.27 1.52 -29.87
N GLU A 425 -13.19 2.33 -30.91
CA GLU A 425 -13.98 3.58 -31.00
C GLU A 425 -15.47 3.27 -31.19
N THR A 426 -15.80 2.42 -32.17
CA THR A 426 -17.18 1.97 -32.39
C THR A 426 -17.71 1.19 -31.21
N MET A 427 -16.88 0.39 -30.54
CA MET A 427 -17.23 -0.34 -29.32
C MET A 427 -17.77 0.60 -28.24
N GLN A 428 -17.05 1.67 -27.95
CA GLN A 428 -17.46 2.64 -26.92
C GLN A 428 -18.78 3.33 -27.27
N GLU A 429 -18.96 3.73 -28.53
CA GLU A 429 -20.19 4.36 -28.99
C GLU A 429 -21.42 3.44 -28.88
N VAL A 430 -21.27 2.16 -29.19
CA VAL A 430 -22.37 1.17 -29.15
C VAL A 430 -22.59 0.64 -27.75
N LEU A 431 -21.54 0.56 -26.92
CA LEU A 431 -21.59 0.07 -25.53
C LEU A 431 -22.34 1.03 -24.60
N TYR A 432 -22.16 2.34 -24.76
CA TYR A 432 -22.74 3.34 -23.88
C TYR A 432 -24.26 3.24 -23.77
N PRO A 433 -25.05 3.14 -24.85
CA PRO A 433 -26.51 2.98 -24.75
C PRO A 433 -26.95 1.73 -23.98
N VAL A 434 -26.22 0.63 -24.14
CA VAL A 434 -26.51 -0.64 -23.42
C VAL A 434 -26.28 -0.47 -21.92
N LEU A 435 -25.22 0.20 -21.52
CA LEU A 435 -24.93 0.50 -20.11
C LEU A 435 -25.91 1.53 -19.55
N ALA A 436 -26.33 2.52 -20.33
CA ALA A 436 -27.27 3.56 -19.93
C ALA A 436 -28.70 3.02 -19.66
N ASP A 437 -29.07 1.91 -20.26
CA ASP A 437 -30.36 1.23 -19.98
C ASP A 437 -30.41 0.64 -18.57
N PHE A 438 -29.27 0.25 -18.02
CA PHE A 438 -29.19 -0.31 -16.66
C PHE A 438 -28.75 0.73 -15.63
N PHE A 439 -27.63 1.41 -15.87
CA PHE A 439 -27.15 2.50 -15.02
C PHE A 439 -27.87 3.79 -15.41
N LYS A 440 -28.34 4.54 -14.44
CA LYS A 440 -28.84 5.88 -14.74
C LYS A 440 -27.72 6.71 -15.38
N PRO A 441 -28.04 7.53 -16.41
CA PRO A 441 -27.02 8.33 -17.10
C PRO A 441 -26.17 9.20 -16.17
N ALA A 442 -26.76 9.72 -15.09
CA ALA A 442 -26.06 10.50 -14.08
C ALA A 442 -25.00 9.71 -13.33
N LEU A 443 -25.25 8.44 -13.00
CA LEU A 443 -24.27 7.56 -12.38
C LEU A 443 -23.20 7.15 -13.38
N LEU A 444 -23.59 6.76 -14.59
CA LEU A 444 -22.67 6.34 -15.66
C LEU A 444 -21.68 7.45 -16.05
N ALA A 445 -22.13 8.69 -16.08
CA ALA A 445 -21.28 9.85 -16.36
C ALA A 445 -20.17 10.10 -15.31
N ARG A 446 -20.30 9.52 -14.12
CA ARG A 446 -19.33 9.65 -13.03
C ARG A 446 -18.38 8.47 -12.91
N MET A 447 -18.49 7.50 -13.79
CA MET A 447 -17.63 6.34 -13.88
C MET A 447 -16.82 6.37 -15.17
N GLU A 448 -15.60 5.86 -15.11
CA GLU A 448 -14.81 5.53 -16.30
C GLU A 448 -15.14 4.10 -16.71
N VAL A 449 -15.67 3.95 -17.92
CA VAL A 449 -15.97 2.63 -18.49
C VAL A 449 -14.70 2.05 -19.10
N VAL A 450 -14.32 0.88 -18.62
CA VAL A 450 -13.14 0.15 -19.08
C VAL A 450 -13.59 -1.17 -19.70
N PRO A 451 -13.65 -1.28 -21.03
CA PRO A 451 -14.02 -2.52 -21.69
C PRO A 451 -12.92 -3.57 -21.56
N TYR A 452 -13.31 -4.81 -21.26
CA TYR A 452 -12.46 -5.99 -21.26
C TYR A 452 -12.79 -6.86 -22.45
N LEU A 453 -11.76 -7.19 -23.24
CA LEU A 453 -11.92 -7.94 -24.47
C LEU A 453 -12.05 -9.44 -24.20
N PRO A 454 -12.72 -10.20 -25.08
CA PRO A 454 -12.69 -11.66 -25.02
C PRO A 454 -11.25 -12.17 -25.20
N LEU A 455 -10.94 -13.28 -24.54
CA LEU A 455 -9.60 -13.87 -24.64
C LEU A 455 -9.41 -14.59 -25.98
N SER A 456 -8.28 -14.30 -26.65
CA SER A 456 -7.87 -15.04 -27.83
C SER A 456 -7.37 -16.45 -27.48
N LYS A 457 -7.29 -17.34 -28.44
CA LYS A 457 -6.73 -18.69 -28.24
C LYS A 457 -5.28 -18.65 -27.76
N GLU A 458 -4.48 -17.74 -28.30
CA GLU A 458 -3.08 -17.55 -27.91
C GLU A 458 -2.98 -17.06 -26.46
N THR A 459 -3.85 -16.14 -26.06
CA THR A 459 -3.91 -15.66 -24.67
C THR A 459 -4.34 -16.75 -23.70
N LEU A 460 -5.36 -17.55 -24.05
CA LEU A 460 -5.78 -18.71 -23.25
C LEU A 460 -4.65 -19.73 -23.11
N ALA A 461 -3.90 -20.02 -24.18
CA ALA A 461 -2.75 -20.90 -24.13
C ALA A 461 -1.68 -20.39 -23.15
N THR A 462 -1.41 -19.09 -23.14
CA THR A 462 -0.48 -18.45 -22.21
C THR A 462 -0.96 -18.56 -20.76
N ILE A 463 -2.24 -18.35 -20.50
CA ILE A 463 -2.83 -18.48 -19.17
C ILE A 463 -2.75 -19.92 -18.68
N ILE A 464 -3.07 -20.88 -19.52
CA ILE A 464 -2.99 -22.31 -19.20
C ILE A 464 -1.55 -22.68 -18.87
N ALA A 465 -0.59 -22.28 -19.70
CA ALA A 465 0.83 -22.53 -19.44
C ALA A 465 1.31 -21.94 -18.12
N GLY A 466 0.87 -20.73 -17.76
CA GLY A 466 1.17 -20.10 -16.48
C GLY A 466 0.60 -20.86 -15.28
N LYS A 467 -0.63 -21.34 -15.38
CA LYS A 467 -1.27 -22.14 -14.32
C LYS A 467 -0.61 -23.51 -14.15
N LEU A 468 -0.26 -24.18 -15.23
CA LEU A 468 0.46 -25.45 -15.20
C LEU A 468 1.88 -25.27 -14.65
N ALA A 469 2.56 -24.19 -14.95
CA ALA A 469 3.87 -23.88 -14.36
C ALA A 469 3.79 -23.66 -12.84
N ARG A 470 2.75 -23.02 -12.35
CA ARG A 470 2.50 -22.90 -10.89
C ARG A 470 2.25 -24.25 -10.24
N LEU A 471 1.45 -25.10 -10.88
CA LEU A 471 1.21 -26.47 -10.39
C LEU A 471 2.50 -27.27 -10.35
N ASP A 472 3.31 -27.20 -11.40
CA ASP A 472 4.63 -27.81 -11.47
C ASP A 472 5.51 -27.38 -10.28
N ASN A 473 5.62 -26.09 -10.03
CA ASN A 473 6.39 -25.55 -8.92
C ASN A 473 5.87 -26.02 -7.55
N VAL A 474 4.56 -26.06 -7.36
CA VAL A 474 3.94 -26.54 -6.12
C VAL A 474 4.24 -28.03 -5.89
N LEU A 475 4.12 -28.86 -6.92
CA LEU A 475 4.40 -30.29 -6.83
C LEU A 475 5.88 -30.56 -6.57
N ARG A 476 6.78 -29.87 -7.26
CA ARG A 476 8.24 -29.98 -7.02
C ARG A 476 8.62 -29.56 -5.60
N SER A 477 8.10 -28.45 -5.15
CA SER A 477 8.36 -27.91 -3.81
C SER A 477 7.85 -28.82 -2.71
N ARG A 478 6.64 -29.37 -2.88
CA ARG A 478 5.98 -30.15 -1.83
C ARG A 478 6.47 -31.61 -1.76
N PHE A 479 6.75 -32.23 -2.88
CA PHE A 479 7.10 -33.65 -2.96
C PHE A 479 8.56 -33.92 -3.30
N GLY A 480 9.33 -32.90 -3.67
CA GLY A 480 10.71 -33.04 -4.10
C GLY A 480 10.89 -33.90 -5.34
N ALA A 481 9.84 -34.06 -6.13
CA ALA A 481 9.78 -34.94 -7.30
C ALA A 481 10.00 -34.17 -8.59
N GLU A 482 10.52 -34.87 -9.62
CA GLU A 482 10.50 -34.37 -10.98
C GLU A 482 9.05 -34.37 -11.50
N VAL A 483 8.61 -33.27 -12.08
CA VAL A 483 7.25 -33.12 -12.63
C VAL A 483 7.33 -33.03 -14.15
N VAL A 484 6.58 -33.89 -14.83
CA VAL A 484 6.44 -33.89 -16.27
C VAL A 484 4.97 -33.71 -16.62
N ILE A 485 4.65 -32.62 -17.31
CA ILE A 485 3.32 -32.33 -17.83
C ILE A 485 3.40 -32.49 -19.35
N GLU A 486 2.74 -33.49 -19.89
CA GLU A 486 2.76 -33.76 -21.32
C GLU A 486 2.01 -32.67 -22.11
N PRO A 487 2.44 -32.33 -23.34
CA PRO A 487 1.80 -31.28 -24.15
C PRO A 487 0.30 -31.53 -24.42
N GLU A 488 -0.13 -32.78 -24.45
CA GLU A 488 -1.52 -33.18 -24.64
C GLU A 488 -2.45 -32.68 -23.54
N VAL A 489 -1.93 -32.47 -22.33
CA VAL A 489 -2.67 -31.90 -21.19
C VAL A 489 -3.11 -30.47 -21.50
N THR A 490 -2.22 -29.66 -22.04
CA THR A 490 -2.53 -28.29 -22.47
C THR A 490 -3.58 -28.28 -23.56
N ASP A 491 -3.47 -29.16 -24.56
CA ASP A 491 -4.42 -29.26 -25.68
C ASP A 491 -5.82 -29.68 -25.21
N GLU A 492 -5.90 -30.63 -24.27
CA GLU A 492 -7.18 -31.08 -23.71
C GLU A 492 -7.85 -29.99 -22.86
N ILE A 493 -7.09 -29.27 -22.05
CA ILE A 493 -7.60 -28.14 -21.26
C ILE A 493 -8.13 -27.07 -22.21
N MET A 494 -7.38 -26.70 -23.24
CA MET A 494 -7.79 -25.75 -24.25
C MET A 494 -9.10 -26.17 -24.94
N SER A 495 -9.21 -27.42 -25.33
CA SER A 495 -10.41 -27.98 -25.96
C SER A 495 -11.63 -27.88 -25.07
N ARG A 496 -11.52 -28.17 -23.77
CA ARG A 496 -12.61 -28.08 -22.82
C ARG A 496 -13.03 -26.64 -22.52
N VAL A 497 -12.07 -25.74 -22.37
CA VAL A 497 -12.31 -24.32 -22.10
C VAL A 497 -12.94 -23.62 -23.30
N THR A 498 -12.52 -23.93 -24.54
CA THR A 498 -13.08 -23.32 -25.75
C THR A 498 -14.49 -23.77 -26.08
N ARG A 499 -14.91 -24.95 -25.62
CA ARG A 499 -16.31 -25.44 -25.76
C ARG A 499 -17.28 -24.80 -24.80
N ALA A 500 -16.79 -24.19 -23.72
CA ALA A 500 -17.64 -23.63 -22.69
C ALA A 500 -17.92 -22.14 -22.92
N GLU A 501 -19.14 -21.70 -22.67
CA GLU A 501 -19.53 -20.29 -22.80
C GLU A 501 -18.84 -19.36 -21.79
N ASN A 502 -18.29 -19.90 -20.71
CA ASN A 502 -17.71 -19.15 -19.59
C ASN A 502 -16.18 -19.01 -19.62
N GLY A 503 -15.52 -19.36 -20.70
CA GLY A 503 -14.09 -19.10 -20.94
C GLY A 503 -13.14 -19.46 -19.79
N ALA A 504 -12.36 -18.51 -19.32
CA ALA A 504 -11.32 -18.74 -18.33
C ALA A 504 -11.82 -19.17 -16.93
N ARG A 505 -13.09 -18.96 -16.57
CA ARG A 505 -13.66 -19.54 -15.32
C ARG A 505 -13.71 -21.05 -15.37
N MET A 506 -13.94 -21.61 -16.56
CA MET A 506 -13.91 -23.06 -16.75
C MET A 506 -12.53 -23.65 -16.60
N LEU A 507 -11.49 -22.86 -16.77
CA LEU A 507 -10.10 -23.32 -16.63
C LEU A 507 -9.82 -23.86 -15.22
N GLU A 508 -10.22 -23.13 -14.18
CA GLU A 508 -10.06 -23.60 -12.81
C GLU A 508 -10.92 -24.82 -12.52
N SER A 509 -12.16 -24.84 -13.01
CA SER A 509 -13.04 -25.98 -12.88
C SER A 509 -12.49 -27.24 -13.55
N VAL A 510 -11.88 -27.10 -14.71
CA VAL A 510 -11.23 -28.23 -15.43
C VAL A 510 -9.99 -28.72 -14.68
N ILE A 511 -9.15 -27.81 -14.22
CA ILE A 511 -7.94 -28.19 -13.45
C ILE A 511 -8.32 -28.83 -12.13
N ASP A 512 -9.15 -28.19 -11.33
CA ASP A 512 -9.47 -28.63 -9.97
C ASP A 512 -10.45 -29.81 -9.94
N GLY A 513 -11.38 -29.86 -10.91
CA GLY A 513 -12.43 -30.86 -10.96
C GLY A 513 -12.11 -32.10 -11.77
N ASP A 514 -11.34 -31.96 -12.86
CA ASP A 514 -11.08 -33.05 -13.81
C ASP A 514 -9.62 -33.53 -13.81
N MET A 515 -8.66 -32.62 -13.69
CA MET A 515 -7.25 -32.94 -13.80
C MET A 515 -6.61 -33.35 -12.47
N LEU A 516 -6.87 -32.61 -11.39
CA LEU A 516 -6.24 -32.86 -10.10
C LEU A 516 -6.75 -34.09 -9.35
N PRO A 517 -8.04 -34.51 -9.39
CA PRO A 517 -8.52 -35.64 -8.61
C PRO A 517 -7.77 -36.96 -8.85
N PRO A 518 -7.47 -37.39 -10.10
CA PRO A 518 -6.68 -38.60 -10.32
C PRO A 518 -5.29 -38.50 -9.71
N LEU A 519 -4.62 -37.36 -9.85
CA LEU A 519 -3.32 -37.10 -9.25
C LEU A 519 -3.40 -37.10 -7.70
N SER A 520 -4.38 -36.43 -7.15
CA SER A 520 -4.57 -36.30 -5.69
C SER A 520 -4.76 -37.66 -5.04
N LEU A 521 -5.53 -38.56 -5.67
CA LEU A 521 -5.72 -39.92 -5.18
C LEU A 521 -4.41 -40.70 -5.09
N LEU A 522 -3.61 -40.64 -6.15
CA LEU A 522 -2.30 -41.33 -6.19
C LEU A 522 -1.33 -40.74 -5.17
N LEU A 523 -1.28 -39.42 -5.03
CA LEU A 523 -0.42 -38.74 -4.05
C LEU A 523 -0.80 -39.14 -2.60
N LEU A 524 -2.10 -39.17 -2.29
CA LEU A 524 -2.59 -39.57 -0.97
C LEU A 524 -2.27 -41.05 -0.67
N GLN A 525 -2.37 -41.93 -1.67
CA GLN A 525 -1.98 -43.35 -1.52
C GLN A 525 -0.48 -43.49 -1.23
N LYS A 526 0.37 -42.71 -1.90
CA LYS A 526 1.81 -42.69 -1.67
C LYS A 526 2.17 -42.10 -0.31
N MET A 527 1.50 -41.05 0.11
CA MET A 527 1.67 -40.49 1.45
C MET A 527 1.24 -41.46 2.54
N ALA A 528 0.15 -42.18 2.36
CA ALA A 528 -0.32 -43.22 3.31
C ALA A 528 0.65 -44.40 3.42
N ALA A 529 1.31 -44.74 2.33
CA ALA A 529 2.36 -45.79 2.31
C ALA A 529 3.74 -45.28 2.77
N ASN A 530 3.86 -43.99 3.09
CA ASN A 530 5.10 -43.31 3.47
C ASN A 530 6.23 -43.51 2.44
N THR A 531 5.88 -43.48 1.17
CA THR A 531 6.78 -43.74 0.05
C THR A 531 7.26 -42.38 -0.53
N ALA A 532 8.57 -42.24 -0.74
CA ALA A 532 9.14 -41.08 -1.41
C ALA A 532 8.83 -41.13 -2.93
N ILE A 533 8.48 -39.97 -3.49
CA ILE A 533 8.07 -39.82 -4.89
C ILE A 533 9.26 -39.32 -5.71
N ALA A 534 9.61 -40.05 -6.77
CA ALA A 534 10.69 -39.69 -7.70
C ALA A 534 10.19 -38.80 -8.85
N ARG A 535 9.06 -39.17 -9.44
CA ARG A 535 8.49 -38.49 -10.61
C ARG A 535 6.97 -38.45 -10.56
N ILE A 536 6.42 -37.33 -10.97
CA ILE A 536 4.99 -37.12 -11.20
C ILE A 536 4.80 -36.81 -12.70
N ARG A 537 3.95 -37.58 -13.37
CA ARG A 537 3.63 -37.37 -14.77
C ARG A 537 2.14 -37.16 -14.96
N LEU A 538 1.78 -36.09 -15.66
CA LEU A 538 0.42 -35.78 -16.06
C LEU A 538 0.30 -36.00 -17.57
N SER A 539 -0.71 -36.76 -17.98
CA SER A 539 -0.99 -37.06 -19.39
C SER A 539 -2.50 -37.16 -19.66
N VAL A 540 -2.85 -37.39 -20.90
CA VAL A 540 -4.22 -37.59 -21.35
C VAL A 540 -4.33 -38.91 -22.09
N ALA A 541 -5.34 -39.71 -21.74
CA ALA A 541 -5.67 -40.93 -22.44
C ALA A 541 -7.18 -40.99 -22.70
N ASP A 542 -7.58 -41.23 -23.95
CA ASP A 542 -8.99 -41.30 -24.35
C ASP A 542 -9.86 -40.10 -23.94
N GLY A 543 -9.29 -38.89 -24.00
CA GLY A 543 -9.97 -37.65 -23.60
C GLY A 543 -10.12 -37.45 -22.09
N ALA A 544 -9.52 -38.30 -21.27
CA ALA A 544 -9.50 -38.18 -19.81
C ALA A 544 -8.10 -37.85 -19.30
N PHE A 545 -8.00 -37.00 -18.28
CA PHE A 545 -6.74 -36.71 -17.61
C PHE A 545 -6.28 -37.91 -16.80
N THR A 546 -5.00 -38.27 -16.96
CA THR A 546 -4.35 -39.35 -16.24
C THR A 546 -3.11 -38.85 -15.51
N ALA A 547 -2.78 -39.52 -14.41
CA ALA A 547 -1.59 -39.20 -13.63
C ALA A 547 -0.84 -40.50 -13.30
N ASP A 548 0.49 -40.46 -13.38
CA ASP A 548 1.39 -41.49 -12.93
C ASP A 548 2.34 -40.92 -11.88
N VAL A 549 2.56 -41.70 -10.81
CA VAL A 549 3.47 -41.35 -9.73
C VAL A 549 4.46 -42.47 -9.57
N GLU A 550 5.73 -42.18 -9.79
CA GLU A 550 6.82 -43.15 -9.67
C GLU A 550 7.52 -42.98 -8.32
N ASP A 551 7.83 -44.11 -7.65
CA ASP A 551 8.54 -44.13 -6.40
C ASP A 551 10.05 -44.00 -6.61
N VAL A 552 10.75 -43.48 -5.62
CA VAL A 552 12.21 -43.58 -5.53
C VAL A 552 12.58 -45.04 -5.40
N LEU A 553 13.30 -45.59 -6.40
CA LEU A 553 13.85 -46.93 -6.31
C LEU A 553 14.87 -46.97 -5.18
N ASN A 554 14.54 -47.67 -4.09
CA ASN A 554 15.54 -48.03 -3.09
C ASN A 554 16.47 -49.03 -3.75
N ASP A 555 17.70 -48.65 -4.00
CA ASP A 555 18.78 -49.48 -4.48
C ASP A 555 19.30 -50.34 -3.29
N GLU A 556 18.39 -51.14 -2.68
CA GLU A 556 18.70 -52.17 -1.71
C GLU A 556 18.29 -53.57 -2.26
N SER A 557 18.87 -53.95 -3.38
CA SER A 557 18.87 -55.35 -3.77
C SER A 557 20.06 -55.69 -4.64
N VAL A 558 21.25 -55.45 -4.15
CA VAL A 558 22.47 -56.12 -4.61
C VAL A 558 23.37 -56.36 -3.41
N THR A 559 23.21 -57.50 -2.75
CA THR A 559 24.29 -58.36 -2.26
C THR A 559 23.76 -59.29 -1.17
N GLU A 560 23.20 -60.40 -1.57
CA GLU A 560 23.32 -61.67 -0.81
C GLU A 560 23.17 -62.78 -1.84
N ASP A 561 24.26 -63.11 -2.46
CA ASP A 561 24.58 -64.47 -2.85
C ASP A 561 26.04 -64.50 -3.37
N GLU A 562 26.89 -64.98 -2.52
CA GLU A 562 28.09 -65.76 -2.81
C GLU A 562 28.98 -65.82 -1.58
N THR A 563 28.69 -66.77 -0.73
CA THR A 563 29.75 -67.51 -0.06
C THR A 563 29.24 -68.90 0.27
N VAL A 564 29.38 -69.81 -0.70
CA VAL A 564 29.53 -71.24 -0.47
C VAL A 564 30.96 -71.54 -0.83
N LEU A 565 31.74 -71.80 0.19
CA LEU A 565 32.71 -72.85 0.37
C LEU A 565 33.63 -72.55 1.54
#